data_8dc73812b04cb78457a80252614fb9e2
#
_entry.id   8dc73812b04cb78457a80252614fb9e2
#
_cell.length_a   1.000
_cell.length_b   1.000
_cell.length_c   1.000
_cell.angle_alpha   90.00
_cell.angle_beta   90.00
_cell.angle_gamma   90.00
#
_symmetry.space_group_name_H-M   'P 1'
#
loop_
_entity.id
_entity.type
_entity.pdbx_description
1 polymer ?
#
loop_
_entity_poly.entity_id
_entity_poly.type
_entity_poly.pdbx_seq_one_letter_code
_entity_poly.pdbx_strand_id
1 'polypeptide(L)'
;MEIHIQADSNNTLTVLDLLERQGFSLPCNCHGANVCGGVQYDFPCGMVPKAPLTVCLPDTASSAQIAGLSLMQTPDLTIQPDSLLIDIGTTTIAMVYYHSTKKNTFFSEVFANPQIAYGADVISRIQYDVTHPSEHMLHKELTSCLTGHAVSFLKRYPDISIKQCLIGGNTTMIHLLLNLSLQGMTGHPFTPEIPDNFSFTHKGVSVHVLPWLSAFIGGDITAGLLSLSFDTRNDTCILADLGTNGELVLCHKNHLYTASTAAGPALEGGGLSHGCPAIPGAVSEVSLRGIIPRIQTIANKLPCGICGSGAISVLAELLSQQYMNADGTLTSKFPENGILLAKAPSSDIIFTSNDVRQMQLAVAAIAAGIDTLCREAGILPENVDSLYLAGGLGYHIPLEKASSLGMFCDILPERIHCVGNSCLNGLAKLSSAAEEDFISLQHRLTAQTEDISLADNAFLQSSYLSHMTYHPS
;
A
#
# COMPACT_ATOMS: atom_id res chain seq x y z
N MET A 1 16.26 16.73 -10.16
CA MET A 1 17.20 16.51 -11.29
C MET A 1 16.54 16.98 -12.58
N GLU A 2 17.24 17.80 -13.39
CA GLU A 2 16.73 18.25 -14.69
C GLU A 2 17.13 17.26 -15.78
N ILE A 3 16.20 16.87 -16.64
CA ILE A 3 16.41 15.96 -17.76
C ILE A 3 15.95 16.65 -19.03
N HIS A 4 16.81 16.64 -20.05
CA HIS A 4 16.49 17.15 -21.37
C HIS A 4 15.96 16.03 -22.26
N ILE A 5 14.72 16.17 -22.72
CA ILE A 5 14.05 15.22 -23.61
C ILE A 5 14.02 15.82 -25.01
N GLN A 6 14.52 15.09 -25.99
CA GLN A 6 14.36 15.44 -27.40
C GLN A 6 13.06 14.86 -27.95
N ALA A 7 12.33 15.61 -28.74
CA ALA A 7 11.12 15.12 -29.39
C ALA A 7 11.46 13.94 -30.31
N ASP A 8 10.58 12.93 -30.31
CA ASP A 8 10.70 11.78 -31.23
C ASP A 8 10.42 12.24 -32.65
N SER A 9 11.29 11.82 -33.60
CA SER A 9 11.16 12.17 -35.04
C SER A 9 9.84 11.71 -35.65
N ASN A 10 9.21 10.68 -35.07
CA ASN A 10 7.92 10.15 -35.54
C ASN A 10 6.71 10.69 -34.78
N ASN A 11 6.91 11.56 -33.81
CA ASN A 11 5.85 12.16 -32.96
C ASN A 11 4.85 11.16 -32.34
N THR A 12 5.33 9.97 -31.93
CA THR A 12 4.49 8.91 -31.40
C THR A 12 4.74 8.60 -29.93
N LEU A 13 5.92 8.97 -29.39
CA LEU A 13 6.31 8.66 -28.03
C LEU A 13 5.91 9.77 -27.05
N THR A 14 5.31 9.37 -25.93
CA THR A 14 4.98 10.30 -24.85
C THR A 14 6.23 10.73 -24.08
N VAL A 15 6.12 11.77 -23.25
CA VAL A 15 7.19 12.20 -22.34
C VAL A 15 7.61 11.04 -21.44
N LEU A 16 6.67 10.23 -20.98
CA LEU A 16 6.95 9.05 -20.16
C LEU A 16 7.80 8.02 -20.93
N ASP A 17 7.41 7.66 -22.16
CA ASP A 17 8.16 6.73 -23.01
C ASP A 17 9.59 7.19 -23.29
N LEU A 18 9.77 8.50 -23.46
CA LEU A 18 11.08 9.09 -23.73
C LEU A 18 11.98 9.11 -22.48
N LEU A 19 11.38 9.30 -21.29
CA LEU A 19 12.10 9.18 -20.02
C LEU A 19 12.51 7.74 -19.74
N GLU A 20 11.62 6.77 -19.99
CA GLU A 20 11.92 5.35 -19.84
C GLU A 20 13.04 4.89 -20.75
N ARG A 21 13.08 5.37 -22.00
CA ARG A 21 14.21 5.11 -22.93
C ARG A 21 15.54 5.68 -22.44
N GLN A 22 15.51 6.75 -21.64
CA GLN A 22 16.70 7.31 -21.00
C GLN A 22 17.04 6.64 -19.66
N GLY A 23 16.30 5.57 -19.27
CA GLY A 23 16.51 4.80 -18.04
C GLY A 23 15.84 5.37 -16.80
N PHE A 24 14.89 6.30 -16.95
CA PHE A 24 14.11 6.87 -15.86
C PHE A 24 12.73 6.21 -15.81
N SER A 25 12.50 5.33 -14.86
CA SER A 25 11.17 4.79 -14.59
C SER A 25 10.44 5.69 -13.61
N LEU A 26 9.31 6.24 -14.04
CA LEU A 26 8.46 7.09 -13.22
C LEU A 26 7.15 6.36 -12.92
N PRO A 27 6.75 6.25 -11.64
CA PRO A 27 5.45 5.70 -11.30
C PRO A 27 4.35 6.62 -11.87
N CYS A 28 3.63 6.15 -12.87
CA CYS A 28 2.51 6.87 -13.47
C CYS A 28 1.28 5.97 -13.51
N ASN A 29 0.25 6.33 -12.74
CA ASN A 29 -0.98 5.53 -12.60
C ASN A 29 -1.83 5.44 -13.88
N CYS A 30 -1.50 6.21 -14.91
CA CYS A 30 -2.25 6.23 -16.17
C CYS A 30 -1.46 5.77 -17.38
N HIS A 31 -0.24 5.23 -17.21
CA HIS A 31 0.63 4.75 -18.31
C HIS A 31 0.71 5.70 -19.52
N GLY A 32 0.74 7.01 -19.27
CA GLY A 32 0.76 7.99 -20.33
C GLY A 32 -0.59 8.27 -20.99
N ALA A 33 -1.68 7.62 -20.59
CA ALA A 33 -3.02 7.87 -21.12
C ALA A 33 -3.63 9.22 -20.72
N ASN A 34 -2.90 10.01 -19.93
CA ASN A 34 -3.26 11.35 -19.44
C ASN A 34 -4.57 11.42 -18.63
N VAL A 35 -5.02 10.26 -18.10
CA VAL A 35 -6.27 10.13 -17.32
C VAL A 35 -6.10 10.72 -15.92
N CYS A 36 -4.87 10.79 -15.41
CA CYS A 36 -4.52 11.42 -14.12
C CYS A 36 -4.40 12.96 -14.22
N GLY A 37 -4.65 13.57 -15.38
CA GLY A 37 -4.55 15.02 -15.60
C GLY A 37 -3.14 15.60 -15.49
N GLY A 38 -2.08 14.77 -15.48
CA GLY A 38 -0.69 15.22 -15.35
C GLY A 38 -0.31 15.74 -13.96
N VAL A 39 -1.14 15.49 -12.96
CA VAL A 39 -0.99 16.06 -11.58
C VAL A 39 0.22 15.50 -10.84
N GLN A 40 0.75 14.36 -11.27
CA GLN A 40 1.82 13.65 -10.56
C GLN A 40 3.22 14.25 -10.80
N TYR A 41 3.42 14.98 -11.90
CA TYR A 41 4.69 15.60 -12.28
C TYR A 41 4.45 17.01 -12.85
N ASP A 42 5.44 17.87 -12.80
CA ASP A 42 5.39 19.23 -13.37
C ASP A 42 5.28 19.24 -14.93
N PHE A 43 4.97 18.11 -15.51
CA PHE A 43 4.77 17.92 -16.94
C PHE A 43 3.68 16.88 -17.23
N PRO A 44 2.93 17.01 -18.32
CA PRO A 44 1.93 16.03 -18.74
C PRO A 44 2.62 14.76 -19.27
N CYS A 45 2.69 13.70 -18.46
CA CYS A 45 3.42 12.46 -18.79
C CYS A 45 2.92 11.77 -20.07
N GLY A 46 1.63 11.90 -20.39
CA GLY A 46 1.02 11.39 -21.63
C GLY A 46 1.14 12.33 -22.83
N MET A 47 1.79 13.47 -22.71
CA MET A 47 1.99 14.40 -23.82
C MET A 47 3.08 13.87 -24.76
N VAL A 48 2.82 13.94 -26.07
CA VAL A 48 3.85 13.74 -27.10
C VAL A 48 4.54 15.09 -27.34
N PRO A 49 5.84 15.24 -26.98
CA PRO A 49 6.52 16.52 -27.11
C PRO A 49 6.78 16.84 -28.58
N LYS A 50 6.38 18.04 -29.02
CA LYS A 50 6.61 18.54 -30.38
C LYS A 50 7.92 19.32 -30.54
N ALA A 51 8.61 19.60 -29.42
CA ALA A 51 9.88 20.29 -29.34
C ALA A 51 10.70 19.74 -28.17
N PRO A 52 12.03 19.96 -28.11
CA PRO A 52 12.83 19.61 -26.94
C PRO A 52 12.23 20.18 -25.65
N LEU A 53 12.14 19.33 -24.63
CA LEU A 53 11.52 19.66 -23.34
C LEU A 53 12.51 19.37 -22.22
N THR A 54 12.59 20.25 -21.22
CA THR A 54 13.30 19.97 -19.97
C THR A 54 12.28 19.60 -18.91
N VAL A 55 12.44 18.44 -18.28
CA VAL A 55 11.60 17.98 -17.19
C VAL A 55 12.41 17.90 -15.90
N CYS A 56 11.80 18.32 -14.80
CA CYS A 56 12.40 18.18 -13.48
C CYS A 56 11.85 16.92 -12.83
N LEU A 57 12.72 15.93 -12.61
CA LEU A 57 12.36 14.73 -11.84
C LEU A 57 12.58 14.96 -10.35
N PRO A 58 11.69 14.43 -9.47
CA PRO A 58 11.92 14.44 -8.05
C PRO A 58 13.20 13.66 -7.70
N ASP A 59 13.88 14.06 -6.63
CA ASP A 59 15.03 13.32 -6.13
C ASP A 59 14.60 11.93 -5.67
N THR A 60 15.33 10.90 -6.09
CA THR A 60 15.04 9.49 -5.77
C THR A 60 15.08 9.19 -4.26
N ALA A 61 15.74 10.02 -3.45
CA ALA A 61 15.70 9.92 -1.98
C ALA A 61 14.30 10.10 -1.38
N SER A 62 13.35 10.73 -2.11
CA SER A 62 11.98 10.91 -1.64
C SER A 62 11.10 9.67 -1.86
N SER A 63 11.46 8.76 -2.77
CA SER A 63 10.65 7.57 -3.08
C SER A 63 10.65 6.54 -1.94
N ALA A 64 11.72 6.47 -1.18
CA ALA A 64 11.83 5.53 -0.06
C ALA A 64 11.00 5.96 1.18
N GLN A 65 10.81 7.26 1.41
CA GLN A 65 9.88 7.76 2.43
C GLN A 65 8.41 7.48 2.06
N ILE A 66 8.10 7.40 0.77
CA ILE A 66 6.75 7.14 0.25
C ILE A 66 6.30 5.70 0.57
N ALA A 67 7.22 4.75 0.62
CA ALA A 67 6.90 3.33 0.89
C ALA A 67 6.80 2.97 2.38
N GLY A 68 6.86 3.94 3.29
CA GLY A 68 6.79 3.67 4.73
C GLY A 68 7.94 2.78 5.24
N LEU A 69 9.12 2.86 4.62
CA LEU A 69 10.30 2.08 5.01
C LEU A 69 10.86 2.60 6.34
N SER A 70 10.40 2.04 7.45
CA SER A 70 10.95 2.29 8.78
C SER A 70 12.39 1.75 8.95
N LEU A 71 12.87 0.95 8.00
CA LEU A 71 14.24 0.41 7.97
C LEU A 71 15.30 1.47 7.59
N MET A 72 14.92 2.70 7.29
CA MET A 72 15.88 3.74 6.89
C MET A 72 16.56 4.40 8.08
N GLN A 73 17.50 3.71 8.66
CA GLN A 73 18.68 4.38 9.20
C GLN A 73 19.49 4.95 8.03
N THR A 74 20.20 6.06 8.23
CA THR A 74 21.12 6.58 7.20
C THR A 74 21.97 5.43 6.68
N PRO A 75 21.95 5.11 5.36
CA PRO A 75 22.64 3.95 4.83
C PRO A 75 24.14 4.03 5.16
N ASP A 76 24.68 3.03 5.83
CA ASP A 76 26.12 2.88 5.97
C ASP A 76 26.65 2.08 4.79
N LEU A 77 27.11 2.78 3.77
CA LEU A 77 27.65 2.19 2.53
C LEU A 77 28.95 1.40 2.74
N THR A 78 29.52 1.41 3.93
CA THR A 78 30.69 0.58 4.27
C THR A 78 30.30 -0.87 4.61
N ILE A 79 29.01 -1.10 4.94
CA ILE A 79 28.48 -2.40 5.30
C ILE A 79 27.79 -3.00 4.06
N GLN A 80 28.47 -3.92 3.37
CA GLN A 80 27.94 -4.56 2.17
C GLN A 80 26.73 -5.44 2.50
N PRO A 81 25.65 -5.40 1.68
CA PRO A 81 24.48 -6.23 1.87
C PRO A 81 24.77 -7.71 1.54
N ASP A 82 24.11 -8.62 2.24
CA ASP A 82 24.12 -10.06 1.99
C ASP A 82 22.74 -10.60 1.60
N SER A 83 21.73 -9.79 1.74
CA SER A 83 20.32 -10.15 1.57
C SER A 83 19.59 -9.14 0.68
N LEU A 84 18.67 -9.64 -0.13
CA LEU A 84 17.69 -8.86 -0.89
C LEU A 84 16.31 -9.13 -0.30
N LEU A 85 15.62 -8.09 0.14
CA LEU A 85 14.26 -8.13 0.67
C LEU A 85 13.32 -7.49 -0.36
N ILE A 86 12.24 -8.18 -0.72
CA ILE A 86 11.29 -7.72 -1.73
C ILE A 86 9.88 -7.78 -1.17
N ASP A 87 9.19 -6.65 -1.22
CA ASP A 87 7.78 -6.54 -0.94
C ASP A 87 7.03 -6.27 -2.26
N ILE A 88 6.19 -7.23 -2.68
CA ILE A 88 5.45 -7.17 -3.94
C ILE A 88 4.01 -6.75 -3.68
N GLY A 89 3.78 -5.43 -3.65
CA GLY A 89 2.44 -4.89 -3.57
C GLY A 89 1.72 -4.88 -4.91
N THR A 90 0.40 -4.70 -4.88
CA THR A 90 -0.43 -4.59 -6.09
C THR A 90 -0.03 -3.38 -6.94
N THR A 91 0.22 -2.24 -6.33
CA THR A 91 0.54 -0.96 -7.00
C THR A 91 2.03 -0.72 -7.08
N THR A 92 2.76 -1.01 -6.01
CA THR A 92 4.19 -0.70 -5.88
C THR A 92 4.98 -1.93 -5.42
N ILE A 93 6.23 -2.00 -5.86
CA ILE A 93 7.20 -3.00 -5.41
C ILE A 93 8.32 -2.26 -4.70
N ALA A 94 8.71 -2.76 -3.53
CA ALA A 94 9.85 -2.26 -2.78
C ALA A 94 10.97 -3.33 -2.72
N MET A 95 12.19 -2.93 -3.06
CA MET A 95 13.39 -3.78 -2.97
C MET A 95 14.40 -3.13 -2.03
N VAL A 96 14.89 -3.91 -1.06
CA VAL A 96 15.86 -3.45 -0.06
C VAL A 96 17.07 -4.38 -0.05
N TYR A 97 18.24 -3.82 -0.31
CA TYR A 97 19.53 -4.50 -0.17
C TYR A 97 20.01 -4.31 1.26
N TYR A 98 20.05 -5.38 2.01
CA TYR A 98 20.13 -5.40 3.46
C TYR A 98 21.27 -6.28 3.96
N HIS A 99 21.91 -5.89 5.06
CA HIS A 99 22.86 -6.76 5.75
C HIS A 99 22.20 -7.39 6.98
N SER A 100 21.94 -8.67 6.93
CA SER A 100 21.15 -9.44 7.89
C SER A 100 21.63 -9.30 9.34
N THR A 101 22.91 -9.57 9.61
CA THR A 101 23.46 -9.56 10.97
C THR A 101 23.78 -8.17 11.50
N LYS A 102 24.17 -7.21 10.64
CA LYS A 102 24.41 -5.81 11.02
C LYS A 102 23.14 -4.97 11.06
N LYS A 103 22.03 -5.53 10.55
CA LYS A 103 20.72 -4.85 10.48
C LYS A 103 20.81 -3.49 9.79
N ASN A 104 21.56 -3.42 8.69
CA ASN A 104 21.79 -2.19 7.94
C ASN A 104 21.21 -2.25 6.55
N THR A 105 20.46 -1.20 6.17
CA THR A 105 20.02 -1.01 4.78
C THR A 105 21.14 -0.35 3.99
N PHE A 106 21.62 -1.04 2.95
CA PHE A 106 22.64 -0.50 2.04
C PHE A 106 22.00 0.39 0.96
N PHE A 107 20.92 -0.11 0.33
CA PHE A 107 20.22 0.57 -0.74
C PHE A 107 18.77 0.12 -0.75
N SER A 108 17.88 1.00 -1.13
CA SER A 108 16.46 0.67 -1.34
C SER A 108 15.92 1.38 -2.56
N GLU A 109 15.01 0.74 -3.24
CA GLU A 109 14.27 1.30 -4.36
C GLU A 109 12.81 0.90 -4.30
N VAL A 110 11.95 1.78 -4.82
CA VAL A 110 10.51 1.57 -4.93
C VAL A 110 10.08 1.98 -6.32
N PHE A 111 9.33 1.13 -6.97
CA PHE A 111 8.86 1.35 -8.34
C PHE A 111 7.45 0.79 -8.53
N ALA A 112 6.80 1.22 -9.60
CA ALA A 112 5.47 0.74 -9.94
C ALA A 112 5.49 -0.75 -10.32
N ASN A 113 4.48 -1.49 -9.88
CA ASN A 113 4.31 -2.87 -10.32
C ASN A 113 3.95 -2.90 -11.81
N PRO A 114 4.75 -3.52 -12.70
CA PRO A 114 4.52 -3.50 -14.15
C PRO A 114 3.20 -4.17 -14.54
N GLN A 115 2.66 -5.02 -13.68
CA GLN A 115 1.38 -5.71 -13.92
C GLN A 115 0.16 -4.79 -13.93
N ILE A 116 0.30 -3.51 -13.51
CA ILE A 116 -0.76 -2.49 -13.60
C ILE A 116 -1.30 -2.36 -15.03
N ALA A 117 -0.47 -2.59 -16.04
CA ALA A 117 -0.88 -2.57 -17.45
C ALA A 117 -1.96 -3.62 -17.81
N TYR A 118 -2.08 -4.67 -17.02
CA TYR A 118 -2.99 -5.79 -17.22
C TYR A 118 -4.18 -5.79 -16.25
N GLY A 119 -4.12 -4.99 -15.21
CA GLY A 119 -5.18 -4.82 -14.22
C GLY A 119 -4.76 -3.90 -13.09
N ALA A 120 -5.63 -2.94 -12.76
CA ALA A 120 -5.36 -1.94 -11.72
C ALA A 120 -5.38 -2.54 -10.31
N ASP A 121 -6.11 -3.63 -10.11
CA ASP A 121 -6.33 -4.30 -8.83
C ASP A 121 -6.12 -5.83 -8.94
N VAL A 122 -6.19 -6.50 -7.80
CA VAL A 122 -6.01 -7.96 -7.68
C VAL A 122 -7.03 -8.72 -8.54
N ILE A 123 -8.30 -8.34 -8.49
CA ILE A 123 -9.39 -9.05 -9.19
C ILE A 123 -9.22 -8.97 -10.70
N SER A 124 -8.92 -7.79 -11.23
CA SER A 124 -8.69 -7.60 -12.66
C SER A 124 -7.48 -8.39 -13.17
N ARG A 125 -6.41 -8.55 -12.35
CA ARG A 125 -5.25 -9.39 -12.70
C ARG A 125 -5.57 -10.88 -12.67
N ILE A 126 -6.33 -11.35 -11.68
CA ILE A 126 -6.83 -12.73 -11.64
C ILE A 126 -7.64 -13.00 -12.90
N GLN A 127 -8.57 -12.10 -13.25
CA GLN A 127 -9.41 -12.24 -14.45
C GLN A 127 -8.57 -12.29 -15.73
N TYR A 128 -7.54 -11.41 -15.85
CA TYR A 128 -6.65 -11.42 -17.00
C TYR A 128 -5.91 -12.74 -17.13
N ASP A 129 -5.25 -13.20 -16.06
CA ASP A 129 -4.44 -14.43 -16.06
C ASP A 129 -5.28 -15.66 -16.41
N VAL A 130 -6.46 -15.80 -15.80
CA VAL A 130 -7.37 -16.94 -16.03
C VAL A 130 -7.93 -16.93 -17.46
N THR A 131 -8.13 -15.77 -18.07
CA THR A 131 -8.62 -15.69 -19.47
C THR A 131 -7.50 -15.83 -20.50
N HIS A 132 -6.21 -15.69 -20.10
CA HIS A 132 -5.03 -15.82 -20.97
C HIS A 132 -4.01 -16.82 -20.40
N PRO A 133 -4.40 -18.03 -20.02
CA PRO A 133 -3.57 -18.94 -19.21
C PRO A 133 -2.29 -19.41 -19.89
N SER A 134 -2.22 -19.40 -21.22
CA SER A 134 -1.03 -19.83 -21.97
C SER A 134 0.01 -18.73 -22.18
N GLU A 135 -0.32 -17.49 -21.92
CA GLU A 135 0.57 -16.35 -22.19
C GLU A 135 1.57 -16.13 -21.07
N HIS A 136 1.19 -16.37 -19.80
CA HIS A 136 1.97 -16.13 -18.60
C HIS A 136 2.56 -14.70 -18.55
N MET A 137 1.84 -13.71 -19.09
CA MET A 137 2.36 -12.36 -19.26
C MET A 137 2.63 -11.68 -17.91
N LEU A 138 1.71 -11.82 -16.95
CA LEU A 138 1.87 -11.23 -15.63
C LEU A 138 3.10 -11.79 -14.90
N HIS A 139 3.35 -13.09 -15.00
CA HIS A 139 4.57 -13.73 -14.48
C HIS A 139 5.83 -13.19 -15.16
N LYS A 140 5.83 -13.12 -16.50
CA LYS A 140 7.00 -12.67 -17.28
C LYS A 140 7.35 -11.22 -16.99
N GLU A 141 6.36 -10.34 -16.95
CA GLU A 141 6.55 -8.92 -16.66
C GLU A 141 7.12 -8.72 -15.25
N LEU A 142 6.53 -9.38 -14.25
CA LEU A 142 6.99 -9.28 -12.87
C LEU A 142 8.43 -9.78 -12.71
N THR A 143 8.72 -10.98 -13.19
CA THR A 143 10.07 -11.59 -13.06
C THR A 143 11.13 -10.84 -13.86
N SER A 144 10.78 -10.33 -15.05
CA SER A 144 11.66 -9.49 -15.87
C SER A 144 11.99 -8.18 -15.16
N CYS A 145 10.98 -7.52 -14.58
CA CYS A 145 11.15 -6.28 -13.84
C CYS A 145 12.06 -6.48 -12.62
N LEU A 146 11.75 -7.44 -11.76
CA LEU A 146 12.57 -7.74 -10.56
C LEU A 146 14.02 -8.09 -10.94
N THR A 147 14.19 -8.93 -11.96
CA THR A 147 15.53 -9.32 -12.44
C THR A 147 16.27 -8.11 -13.02
N GLY A 148 15.58 -7.24 -13.77
CA GLY A 148 16.15 -6.04 -14.36
C GLY A 148 16.71 -5.09 -13.30
N HIS A 149 15.96 -4.83 -12.24
CA HIS A 149 16.39 -4.02 -11.10
C HIS A 149 17.57 -4.65 -10.37
N ALA A 150 17.51 -5.94 -10.04
CA ALA A 150 18.61 -6.65 -9.38
C ALA A 150 19.90 -6.63 -10.22
N VAL A 151 19.82 -6.86 -11.53
CA VAL A 151 20.97 -6.79 -12.45
C VAL A 151 21.53 -5.37 -12.53
N SER A 152 20.69 -4.35 -12.57
CA SER A 152 21.11 -2.95 -12.59
C SER A 152 21.86 -2.57 -11.31
N PHE A 153 21.37 -3.02 -10.16
CA PHE A 153 22.05 -2.85 -8.88
C PHE A 153 23.45 -3.53 -8.89
N LEU A 154 23.53 -4.80 -9.27
CA LEU A 154 24.80 -5.55 -9.29
C LEU A 154 25.79 -4.99 -10.31
N LYS A 155 25.33 -4.43 -11.42
CA LYS A 155 26.21 -3.69 -12.36
C LYS A 155 26.80 -2.44 -11.73
N ARG A 156 26.02 -1.72 -10.91
CA ARG A 156 26.48 -0.53 -10.18
C ARG A 156 27.44 -0.87 -9.05
N TYR A 157 27.25 -2.02 -8.43
CA TYR A 157 28.02 -2.49 -7.27
C TYR A 157 28.56 -3.93 -7.52
N PRO A 158 29.57 -4.09 -8.39
CA PRO A 158 30.02 -5.40 -8.86
C PRO A 158 30.69 -6.27 -7.78
N ASP A 159 31.16 -5.68 -6.69
CA ASP A 159 31.80 -6.38 -5.57
C ASP A 159 30.80 -6.94 -4.55
N ILE A 160 29.51 -6.64 -4.70
CA ILE A 160 28.46 -7.11 -3.80
C ILE A 160 28.02 -8.51 -4.21
N SER A 161 27.87 -9.38 -3.21
CA SER A 161 27.35 -10.73 -3.36
C SER A 161 26.14 -10.95 -2.46
N ILE A 162 24.96 -11.07 -3.08
CA ILE A 162 23.72 -11.40 -2.39
C ILE A 162 23.66 -12.93 -2.21
N LYS A 163 23.44 -13.39 -0.98
CA LYS A 163 23.39 -14.81 -0.61
C LYS A 163 21.97 -15.33 -0.57
N GLN A 164 21.03 -14.48 -0.14
CA GLN A 164 19.62 -14.83 0.01
C GLN A 164 18.69 -13.70 -0.48
N CYS A 165 17.51 -14.10 -0.91
CA CYS A 165 16.42 -13.22 -1.30
C CYS A 165 15.16 -13.65 -0.57
N LEU A 166 14.55 -12.75 0.23
CA LEU A 166 13.29 -13.00 0.91
C LEU A 166 12.22 -12.16 0.25
N ILE A 167 11.06 -12.78 -0.04
CA ILE A 167 9.99 -12.15 -0.81
C ILE A 167 8.69 -12.28 -0.04
N GLY A 168 8.05 -11.14 0.23
CA GLY A 168 6.66 -11.02 0.69
C GLY A 168 5.79 -10.39 -0.39
N GLY A 169 4.49 -10.54 -0.25
CA GLY A 169 3.50 -9.94 -1.13
C GLY A 169 2.14 -10.55 -0.92
N ASN A 170 1.10 -9.91 -1.43
CA ASN A 170 -0.23 -10.49 -1.32
C ASN A 170 -0.34 -11.82 -2.10
N THR A 171 -1.32 -12.63 -1.75
CA THR A 171 -1.46 -14.00 -2.27
C THR A 171 -1.45 -14.05 -3.80
N THR A 172 -2.15 -13.13 -4.47
CA THR A 172 -2.17 -13.06 -5.94
C THR A 172 -0.81 -12.72 -6.53
N MET A 173 -0.10 -11.73 -5.97
CA MET A 173 1.22 -11.35 -6.47
C MET A 173 2.22 -12.50 -6.33
N ILE A 174 2.13 -13.26 -5.25
CA ILE A 174 2.98 -14.44 -5.05
C ILE A 174 2.62 -15.57 -6.03
N HIS A 175 1.33 -15.82 -6.29
CA HIS A 175 0.92 -16.78 -7.32
C HIS A 175 1.47 -16.40 -8.70
N LEU A 176 1.35 -15.13 -9.07
CA LEU A 176 1.90 -14.62 -10.33
C LEU A 176 3.44 -14.71 -10.37
N LEU A 177 4.13 -14.45 -9.27
CA LEU A 177 5.59 -14.62 -9.17
C LEU A 177 6.01 -16.08 -9.39
N LEU A 178 5.32 -17.02 -8.74
CA LEU A 178 5.63 -18.46 -8.79
C LEU A 178 5.00 -19.16 -9.99
N ASN A 179 4.22 -18.44 -10.81
CA ASN A 179 3.45 -18.97 -11.93
C ASN A 179 2.48 -20.10 -11.52
N LEU A 180 1.85 -19.96 -10.36
CA LEU A 180 0.81 -20.86 -9.85
C LEU A 180 -0.55 -20.51 -10.45
N SER A 181 -1.46 -21.48 -10.48
CA SER A 181 -2.82 -21.26 -10.99
C SER A 181 -3.62 -20.32 -10.10
N LEU A 182 -4.27 -19.33 -10.70
CA LEU A 182 -5.22 -18.44 -10.03
C LEU A 182 -6.68 -18.92 -10.16
N GLN A 183 -6.92 -20.07 -10.81
CA GLN A 183 -8.26 -20.57 -11.02
C GLN A 183 -9.07 -20.76 -9.73
N GLY A 184 -8.41 -21.23 -8.65
CA GLY A 184 -9.05 -21.40 -7.34
C GLY A 184 -9.39 -20.09 -6.63
N MET A 185 -8.93 -18.94 -7.15
CA MET A 185 -9.19 -17.61 -6.59
C MET A 185 -10.31 -16.85 -7.31
N THR A 186 -10.97 -17.47 -8.29
CA THR A 186 -12.01 -16.82 -9.10
C THR A 186 -13.40 -16.82 -8.47
N GLY A 187 -13.64 -17.64 -7.44
CA GLY A 187 -14.95 -17.76 -6.81
C GLY A 187 -14.91 -18.47 -5.46
N HIS A 188 -15.93 -18.25 -4.67
CA HIS A 188 -16.10 -18.87 -3.35
C HIS A 188 -16.44 -20.37 -3.44
N PRO A 189 -15.86 -21.27 -2.62
CA PRO A 189 -14.78 -20.98 -1.67
C PRO A 189 -13.44 -20.71 -2.37
N PHE A 190 -12.76 -19.64 -1.96
CA PHE A 190 -11.45 -19.28 -2.50
C PHE A 190 -10.38 -20.27 -2.02
N THR A 191 -9.73 -20.93 -2.96
CA THR A 191 -8.74 -22.00 -2.67
C THR A 191 -7.44 -21.70 -3.43
N PRO A 192 -6.52 -20.89 -2.83
CA PRO A 192 -5.23 -20.63 -3.44
C PRO A 192 -4.40 -21.92 -3.54
N GLU A 193 -3.70 -22.09 -4.66
CA GLU A 193 -2.80 -23.24 -4.86
C GLU A 193 -1.58 -23.09 -3.94
N ILE A 194 -1.20 -24.16 -3.26
CA ILE A 194 -0.02 -24.20 -2.38
C ILE A 194 1.13 -24.87 -3.13
N PRO A 195 2.30 -24.23 -3.27
CA PRO A 195 3.44 -24.83 -3.93
C PRO A 195 4.07 -25.95 -3.07
N ASP A 196 4.76 -26.87 -3.73
CA ASP A 196 5.49 -27.94 -3.03
C ASP A 196 6.58 -27.40 -2.10
N ASN A 197 7.14 -26.24 -2.42
CA ASN A 197 8.16 -25.58 -1.62
C ASN A 197 8.14 -24.05 -1.79
N PHE A 198 8.29 -23.32 -0.69
CA PHE A 198 8.46 -21.87 -0.66
C PHE A 198 9.92 -21.41 -0.77
N SER A 199 10.86 -22.34 -0.84
CA SER A 199 12.30 -22.06 -0.91
C SER A 199 12.93 -22.78 -2.10
N PHE A 200 13.73 -22.05 -2.89
CA PHE A 200 14.45 -22.58 -4.03
C PHE A 200 15.75 -21.81 -4.27
N THR A 201 16.62 -22.33 -5.13
CA THR A 201 17.86 -21.63 -5.50
C THR A 201 17.74 -21.07 -6.92
N HIS A 202 18.02 -19.78 -7.07
CA HIS A 202 18.10 -19.12 -8.37
C HIS A 202 19.46 -18.46 -8.56
N LYS A 203 20.23 -18.90 -9.59
CA LYS A 203 21.57 -18.40 -9.90
C LYS A 203 22.52 -18.33 -8.69
N GLY A 204 22.44 -19.30 -7.79
CA GLY A 204 23.28 -19.39 -6.59
C GLY A 204 22.79 -18.56 -5.40
N VAL A 205 21.67 -17.88 -5.52
CA VAL A 205 21.01 -17.17 -4.43
C VAL A 205 19.90 -18.04 -3.86
N SER A 206 19.84 -18.20 -2.54
CA SER A 206 18.71 -18.84 -1.87
C SER A 206 17.51 -17.91 -1.88
N VAL A 207 16.40 -18.32 -2.49
CA VAL A 207 15.18 -17.51 -2.57
C VAL A 207 14.14 -18.13 -1.64
N HIS A 208 13.55 -17.31 -0.79
CA HIS A 208 12.52 -17.68 0.16
C HIS A 208 11.30 -16.78 -0.06
N VAL A 209 10.18 -17.39 -0.37
CA VAL A 209 8.90 -16.71 -0.55
C VAL A 209 8.04 -16.96 0.67
N LEU A 210 7.51 -15.92 1.30
CA LEU A 210 6.69 -16.09 2.48
C LEU A 210 5.32 -16.69 2.13
N PRO A 211 4.86 -17.68 2.92
CA PRO A 211 3.56 -18.28 2.71
C PRO A 211 2.43 -17.32 3.07
N TRP A 212 1.27 -17.54 2.48
CA TRP A 212 0.03 -16.82 2.76
C TRP A 212 -0.86 -17.60 3.73
N LEU A 213 -1.79 -16.93 4.38
CA LEU A 213 -2.76 -17.53 5.31
C LEU A 213 -4.08 -17.87 4.61
N SER A 214 -4.52 -17.03 3.67
CA SER A 214 -5.74 -17.24 2.90
C SER A 214 -5.62 -16.62 1.50
N ALA A 215 -6.69 -16.69 0.73
CA ALA A 215 -6.75 -16.09 -0.61
C ALA A 215 -6.46 -14.58 -0.62
N PHE A 216 -6.77 -13.88 0.46
CA PHE A 216 -6.64 -12.44 0.57
C PHE A 216 -5.67 -11.98 1.69
N ILE A 217 -5.10 -12.90 2.44
CA ILE A 217 -4.10 -12.62 3.49
C ILE A 217 -2.77 -13.24 3.07
N GLY A 218 -1.93 -12.43 2.48
CA GLY A 218 -0.72 -12.84 1.77
C GLY A 218 0.53 -13.02 2.63
N GLY A 219 1.64 -13.28 1.95
CA GLY A 219 2.96 -13.39 2.57
C GLY A 219 3.48 -12.06 3.12
N ASP A 220 2.99 -10.92 2.65
CA ASP A 220 3.22 -9.60 3.22
C ASP A 220 2.66 -9.49 4.64
N ILE A 221 1.42 -9.94 4.84
CA ILE A 221 0.80 -9.98 6.17
C ILE A 221 1.48 -11.02 7.05
N THR A 222 1.82 -12.20 6.52
CA THR A 222 2.61 -13.20 7.27
C THR A 222 3.93 -12.60 7.76
N ALA A 223 4.67 -11.88 6.92
CA ALA A 223 5.87 -11.17 7.33
C ALA A 223 5.58 -10.14 8.43
N GLY A 224 4.51 -9.35 8.27
CA GLY A 224 4.05 -8.38 9.26
C GLY A 224 3.77 -9.00 10.62
N LEU A 225 3.04 -10.12 10.66
CA LEU A 225 2.75 -10.87 11.88
C LEU A 225 4.03 -11.33 12.57
N LEU A 226 4.99 -11.87 11.83
CA LEU A 226 6.28 -12.29 12.36
C LEU A 226 7.10 -11.12 12.87
N SER A 227 7.07 -9.95 12.18
CA SER A 227 7.77 -8.76 12.65
C SER A 227 7.31 -8.32 14.03
N LEU A 228 6.02 -8.44 14.30
CA LEU A 228 5.34 -8.05 15.53
C LEU A 228 5.19 -9.19 16.54
N SER A 229 5.71 -10.40 16.21
CA SER A 229 5.64 -11.60 17.05
C SER A 229 4.22 -12.07 17.40
N PHE A 230 3.27 -11.92 16.47
CA PHE A 230 1.89 -12.35 16.63
C PHE A 230 1.77 -13.87 16.82
N ASP A 231 2.69 -14.62 16.28
CA ASP A 231 2.80 -16.08 16.42
C ASP A 231 3.09 -16.58 17.86
N THR A 232 3.50 -15.66 18.75
CA THR A 232 3.89 -15.98 20.13
C THR A 232 3.24 -15.07 21.18
N ARG A 233 2.38 -14.14 20.76
CA ARG A 233 1.70 -13.18 21.65
C ARG A 233 0.48 -13.78 22.31
N ASN A 234 0.20 -13.34 23.56
CA ASN A 234 -0.99 -13.70 24.30
C ASN A 234 -1.94 -12.52 24.56
N ASP A 235 -1.48 -11.28 24.30
CA ASP A 235 -2.30 -10.07 24.38
C ASP A 235 -3.25 -9.97 23.18
N THR A 236 -4.30 -9.21 23.34
CA THR A 236 -5.28 -8.96 22.26
C THR A 236 -4.81 -7.83 21.39
N CYS A 237 -4.39 -8.13 20.18
CA CYS A 237 -3.87 -7.10 19.27
C CYS A 237 -4.33 -7.29 17.83
N ILE A 238 -4.39 -6.18 17.09
CA ILE A 238 -4.76 -6.15 15.68
C ILE A 238 -3.58 -5.66 14.86
N LEU A 239 -3.30 -6.31 13.73
CA LEU A 239 -2.55 -5.76 12.61
C LEU A 239 -3.55 -5.36 11.54
N ALA A 240 -3.50 -4.09 11.11
CA ALA A 240 -4.28 -3.56 10.00
C ALA A 240 -3.32 -3.01 8.96
N ASP A 241 -3.21 -3.67 7.81
CA ASP A 241 -2.51 -3.14 6.64
C ASP A 241 -3.52 -2.39 5.77
N LEU A 242 -3.33 -1.08 5.66
CA LEU A 242 -4.29 -0.18 5.05
C LEU A 242 -3.80 0.27 3.67
N GLY A 243 -4.30 -0.37 2.64
CA GLY A 243 -4.11 -0.04 1.24
C GLY A 243 -5.44 0.10 0.49
N THR A 244 -5.47 -0.33 -0.74
CA THR A 244 -6.71 -0.46 -1.55
C THR A 244 -7.70 -1.44 -0.92
N ASN A 245 -7.17 -2.52 -0.32
CA ASN A 245 -7.90 -3.36 0.62
C ASN A 245 -7.42 -3.03 2.04
N GLY A 246 -8.19 -3.41 3.04
CA GLY A 246 -7.76 -3.42 4.43
C GLY A 246 -7.60 -4.87 4.88
N GLU A 247 -6.35 -5.35 4.93
CA GLU A 247 -6.05 -6.66 5.48
C GLU A 247 -5.95 -6.55 7.00
N LEU A 248 -6.83 -7.28 7.70
CA LEU A 248 -6.98 -7.20 9.14
C LEU A 248 -6.66 -8.56 9.77
N VAL A 249 -5.84 -8.57 10.81
CA VAL A 249 -5.56 -9.76 11.61
C VAL A 249 -5.70 -9.43 13.09
N LEU A 250 -6.65 -10.07 13.76
CA LEU A 250 -6.81 -10.01 15.20
C LEU A 250 -6.14 -11.23 15.85
N CYS A 251 -5.22 -11.01 16.77
CA CYS A 251 -4.70 -12.03 17.67
C CYS A 251 -5.43 -11.97 19.02
N HIS A 252 -6.05 -13.07 19.43
CA HIS A 252 -6.67 -13.20 20.74
C HIS A 252 -6.45 -14.62 21.29
N LYS A 253 -5.84 -14.73 22.47
CA LYS A 253 -5.55 -16.03 23.13
C LYS A 253 -4.82 -17.02 22.22
N ASN A 254 -3.79 -16.56 21.51
CA ASN A 254 -3.00 -17.34 20.58
C ASN A 254 -3.79 -17.91 19.37
N HIS A 255 -4.92 -17.29 19.04
CA HIS A 255 -5.71 -17.57 17.85
C HIS A 255 -5.73 -16.34 16.96
N LEU A 256 -5.64 -16.54 15.65
CA LEU A 256 -5.63 -15.48 14.64
C LEU A 256 -6.95 -15.48 13.87
N TYR A 257 -7.66 -14.37 13.91
CA TYR A 257 -8.84 -14.11 13.08
C TYR A 257 -8.42 -13.18 11.95
N THR A 258 -8.65 -13.57 10.72
CA THR A 258 -8.22 -12.79 9.55
C THR A 258 -9.42 -12.37 8.72
N ALA A 259 -9.32 -11.20 8.13
CA ALA A 259 -10.30 -10.72 7.16
C ALA A 259 -9.66 -9.72 6.21
N SER A 260 -10.19 -9.65 4.98
CA SER A 260 -9.85 -8.61 4.02
C SER A 260 -11.11 -7.81 3.68
N THR A 261 -11.07 -6.50 3.89
CA THR A 261 -12.19 -5.58 3.61
C THR A 261 -11.88 -4.73 2.39
N ALA A 262 -12.89 -4.50 1.56
CA ALA A 262 -12.78 -3.65 0.37
C ALA A 262 -12.92 -2.16 0.76
N ALA A 263 -11.84 -1.57 1.28
CA ALA A 263 -11.81 -0.16 1.65
C ALA A 263 -11.84 0.78 0.43
N GLY A 264 -11.40 0.30 -0.72
CA GLY A 264 -11.24 1.09 -1.94
C GLY A 264 -9.98 1.95 -1.91
N PRO A 265 -9.63 2.59 -3.03
CA PRO A 265 -8.34 3.27 -3.18
C PRO A 265 -8.26 4.65 -2.51
N ALA A 266 -9.35 5.13 -1.87
CA ALA A 266 -9.43 6.49 -1.33
C ALA A 266 -8.38 6.77 -0.25
N LEU A 267 -8.05 5.76 0.57
CA LEU A 267 -7.01 5.84 1.60
C LEU A 267 -5.60 5.99 1.01
N GLU A 268 -5.39 5.59 -0.23
CA GLU A 268 -4.13 5.81 -0.97
C GLU A 268 -4.20 7.07 -1.86
N GLY A 269 -5.27 7.85 -1.78
CA GLY A 269 -5.53 9.02 -2.61
C GLY A 269 -6.15 8.69 -3.98
N GLY A 270 -6.42 7.41 -4.28
CA GLY A 270 -7.08 6.99 -5.50
C GLY A 270 -8.59 7.25 -5.45
N GLY A 271 -9.21 7.50 -6.61
CA GLY A 271 -10.66 7.75 -6.70
C GLY A 271 -11.13 9.09 -6.15
N LEU A 272 -10.25 9.91 -5.58
CA LEU A 272 -10.53 11.28 -5.17
C LEU A 272 -10.35 12.25 -6.35
N SER A 273 -11.13 13.33 -6.37
CA SER A 273 -11.16 14.30 -7.48
C SER A 273 -9.79 14.93 -7.77
N HIS A 274 -9.04 15.25 -6.72
CA HIS A 274 -7.67 15.75 -6.80
C HIS A 274 -6.73 14.89 -5.94
N GLY A 275 -6.98 13.58 -5.93
CA GLY A 275 -6.22 12.63 -5.16
C GLY A 275 -4.84 12.35 -5.77
N CYS A 276 -3.87 12.07 -4.92
CA CYS A 276 -2.54 11.62 -5.32
C CYS A 276 -1.95 10.70 -4.24
N PRO A 277 -0.96 9.87 -4.60
CA PRO A 277 -0.19 9.13 -3.61
C PRO A 277 0.50 10.06 -2.60
N ALA A 278 0.99 9.51 -1.49
CA ALA A 278 1.73 10.24 -0.46
C ALA A 278 3.14 10.65 -0.96
N ILE A 279 3.21 11.57 -1.92
CA ILE A 279 4.44 12.08 -2.56
C ILE A 279 4.77 13.50 -2.06
N PRO A 280 6.00 14.01 -2.26
CA PRO A 280 6.34 15.39 -1.96
C PRO A 280 5.41 16.38 -2.65
N GLY A 281 4.78 17.27 -1.87
CA GLY A 281 3.73 18.20 -2.35
C GLY A 281 2.30 17.69 -2.16
N ALA A 282 2.06 16.42 -1.85
CA ALA A 282 0.74 15.97 -1.49
C ALA A 282 0.26 16.64 -0.19
N VAL A 283 -0.96 17.16 -0.18
CA VAL A 283 -1.60 17.69 1.04
C VAL A 283 -1.84 16.53 1.99
N SER A 284 -1.18 16.55 3.14
CA SER A 284 -1.20 15.48 4.15
C SER A 284 -1.95 15.86 5.41
N GLU A 285 -2.10 17.16 5.68
CA GLU A 285 -2.85 17.65 6.82
C GLU A 285 -3.61 18.93 6.45
N VAL A 286 -4.83 19.04 6.99
CA VAL A 286 -5.71 20.18 6.78
C VAL A 286 -6.34 20.57 8.09
N SER A 287 -6.42 21.87 8.37
CA SER A 287 -7.28 22.44 9.40
C SER A 287 -8.12 23.55 8.79
N LEU A 288 -9.38 23.67 9.20
CA LEU A 288 -10.31 24.67 8.68
C LEU A 288 -10.55 25.78 9.70
N ARG A 289 -10.57 27.04 9.23
CA ARG A 289 -11.13 28.17 9.95
C ARG A 289 -12.29 28.74 9.14
N GLY A 290 -13.51 28.30 9.43
CA GLY A 290 -14.60 28.44 8.50
C GLY A 290 -14.26 27.68 7.20
N ILE A 291 -14.42 28.29 6.02
CA ILE A 291 -14.08 27.70 4.73
C ILE A 291 -12.61 27.89 4.32
N ILE A 292 -11.79 28.56 5.15
CA ILE A 292 -10.39 28.86 4.83
C ILE A 292 -9.52 27.73 5.33
N PRO A 293 -8.91 26.94 4.43
CA PRO A 293 -8.03 25.85 4.82
C PRO A 293 -6.62 26.36 5.19
N ARG A 294 -6.02 25.73 6.17
CA ARG A 294 -4.58 25.69 6.38
C ARG A 294 -4.12 24.28 6.02
N ILE A 295 -3.19 24.17 5.10
CA ILE A 295 -2.69 22.89 4.64
C ILE A 295 -1.21 22.71 5.03
N GLN A 296 -0.83 21.44 5.23
CA GLN A 296 0.56 21.00 5.23
C GLN A 296 0.76 20.03 4.07
N THR A 297 1.90 20.12 3.41
CA THR A 297 2.25 19.22 2.32
C THR A 297 3.48 18.40 2.67
N ILE A 298 3.56 17.19 2.15
CA ILE A 298 4.71 16.32 2.34
C ILE A 298 5.97 17.03 1.83
N ALA A 299 7.04 16.99 2.64
CA ALA A 299 8.32 17.64 2.40
C ALA A 299 8.23 19.18 2.19
N ASN A 300 7.12 19.83 2.59
CA ASN A 300 6.87 21.26 2.43
C ASN A 300 7.05 21.76 0.97
N LYS A 301 6.71 20.90 0.00
CA LYS A 301 6.73 21.26 -1.42
C LYS A 301 5.41 21.91 -1.84
N LEU A 302 5.40 22.54 -3.03
CA LEU A 302 4.18 23.11 -3.58
C LEU A 302 3.07 22.05 -3.68
N PRO A 303 1.82 22.39 -3.35
CA PRO A 303 0.72 21.44 -3.37
C PRO A 303 0.48 20.88 -4.78
N CYS A 304 0.35 19.55 -4.89
CA CYS A 304 0.15 18.84 -6.16
C CYS A 304 -1.10 17.94 -6.17
N GLY A 305 -1.72 17.70 -5.02
CA GLY A 305 -2.90 16.86 -4.85
C GLY A 305 -3.16 16.61 -3.37
N ILE A 306 -4.09 15.73 -3.04
CA ILE A 306 -4.43 15.32 -1.68
C ILE A 306 -4.18 13.83 -1.50
N CYS A 307 -3.38 13.42 -0.51
CA CYS A 307 -3.22 12.02 -0.16
C CYS A 307 -4.26 11.56 0.87
N GLY A 308 -4.33 10.26 1.15
CA GLY A 308 -5.30 9.68 2.07
C GLY A 308 -5.30 10.33 3.46
N SER A 309 -4.11 10.63 4.03
CA SER A 309 -3.99 11.33 5.32
C SER A 309 -4.61 12.72 5.29
N GLY A 310 -4.37 13.46 4.20
CA GLY A 310 -5.00 14.76 3.97
C GLY A 310 -6.51 14.66 3.84
N ALA A 311 -7.01 13.65 3.13
CA ALA A 311 -8.44 13.41 2.95
C ALA A 311 -9.14 13.06 4.28
N ILE A 312 -8.53 12.21 5.12
CA ILE A 312 -8.98 11.94 6.50
C ILE A 312 -9.04 13.24 7.29
N SER A 313 -7.98 14.06 7.17
CA SER A 313 -7.90 15.33 7.88
C SER A 313 -9.03 16.28 7.48
N VAL A 314 -9.34 16.42 6.17
CA VAL A 314 -10.47 17.23 5.70
C VAL A 314 -11.79 16.69 6.24
N LEU A 315 -12.02 15.38 6.14
CA LEU A 315 -13.28 14.76 6.56
C LEU A 315 -13.58 15.02 8.04
N ALA A 316 -12.55 14.87 8.91
CA ALA A 316 -12.66 15.17 10.34
C ALA A 316 -12.98 16.66 10.60
N GLU A 317 -12.36 17.57 9.87
CA GLU A 317 -12.64 19.01 9.96
C GLU A 317 -14.06 19.35 9.50
N LEU A 318 -14.56 18.70 8.43
CA LEU A 318 -15.93 18.89 7.96
C LEU A 318 -16.97 18.49 9.01
N LEU A 319 -16.71 17.37 9.69
CA LEU A 319 -17.57 16.88 10.76
C LEU A 319 -17.54 17.84 11.97
N SER A 320 -16.34 18.17 12.47
CA SER A 320 -16.15 19.02 13.65
C SER A 320 -16.71 20.42 13.48
N GLN A 321 -16.67 20.98 12.27
CA GLN A 321 -17.18 22.34 11.96
C GLN A 321 -18.61 22.36 11.42
N GLN A 322 -19.28 21.19 11.43
CA GLN A 322 -20.67 21.07 10.98
C GLN A 322 -20.92 21.48 9.51
N TYR A 323 -19.94 21.23 8.65
CA TYR A 323 -20.12 21.21 7.19
C TYR A 323 -20.74 19.89 6.70
N MET A 324 -20.63 18.88 7.53
CA MET A 324 -21.17 17.54 7.34
C MET A 324 -21.86 17.09 8.63
N ASN A 325 -23.00 16.43 8.50
CA ASN A 325 -23.70 15.79 9.60
C ASN A 325 -23.06 14.43 9.93
N ALA A 326 -23.44 13.84 11.06
CA ALA A 326 -22.93 12.53 11.47
C ALA A 326 -23.22 11.42 10.46
N ASP A 327 -24.31 11.47 9.72
CA ASP A 327 -24.67 10.52 8.66
C ASP A 327 -23.90 10.72 7.34
N GLY A 328 -22.96 11.67 7.31
CA GLY A 328 -22.18 12.01 6.12
C GLY A 328 -22.91 12.95 5.15
N THR A 329 -24.14 13.38 5.45
CA THR A 329 -24.84 14.36 4.61
C THR A 329 -24.24 15.75 4.76
N LEU A 330 -24.02 16.42 3.63
CA LEU A 330 -23.46 17.77 3.61
C LEU A 330 -24.52 18.81 4.01
N THR A 331 -24.13 19.74 4.85
CA THR A 331 -24.98 20.84 5.25
C THR A 331 -24.96 21.97 4.21
N SER A 332 -25.90 22.93 4.33
CA SER A 332 -25.93 24.12 3.47
C SER A 332 -24.68 25.02 3.61
N LYS A 333 -23.84 24.77 4.60
CA LYS A 333 -22.53 25.44 4.76
C LYS A 333 -21.48 24.94 3.81
N PHE A 334 -21.61 23.70 3.30
CA PHE A 334 -20.63 23.11 2.36
C PHE A 334 -20.79 23.77 0.99
N PRO A 335 -19.70 24.31 0.39
CA PRO A 335 -19.79 24.98 -0.90
C PRO A 335 -20.22 24.03 -2.02
N GLU A 336 -21.07 24.47 -2.92
CA GLU A 336 -21.57 23.67 -4.05
C GLU A 336 -20.45 23.08 -4.91
N ASN A 337 -19.37 23.85 -5.12
CA ASN A 337 -18.21 23.41 -5.90
C ASN A 337 -17.11 22.72 -5.05
N GLY A 338 -17.40 22.35 -3.80
CA GLY A 338 -16.41 21.79 -2.89
C GLY A 338 -15.55 22.84 -2.18
N ILE A 339 -14.64 22.36 -1.31
CA ILE A 339 -13.73 23.21 -0.55
C ILE A 339 -12.40 23.34 -1.30
N LEU A 340 -12.04 24.56 -1.68
CA LEU A 340 -10.74 24.86 -2.26
C LEU A 340 -9.65 24.74 -1.18
N LEU A 341 -8.82 23.71 -1.26
CA LEU A 341 -7.72 23.47 -0.33
C LEU A 341 -6.49 24.27 -0.70
N ALA A 342 -6.15 24.32 -1.98
CA ALA A 342 -5.00 25.06 -2.48
C ALA A 342 -5.18 25.47 -3.94
N LYS A 343 -4.53 26.58 -4.32
CA LYS A 343 -4.27 26.91 -5.70
C LYS A 343 -2.91 26.30 -6.09
N ALA A 344 -2.89 25.49 -7.16
CA ALA A 344 -1.69 24.87 -7.65
C ALA A 344 -1.45 25.27 -9.12
N PRO A 345 -0.21 25.19 -9.64
CA PRO A 345 0.11 25.64 -11.00
C PRO A 345 -0.66 24.93 -12.09
N SER A 346 -0.99 23.64 -11.89
CA SER A 346 -1.70 22.80 -12.87
C SER A 346 -3.22 22.91 -12.77
N SER A 347 -3.77 22.94 -11.55
CA SER A 347 -5.22 23.05 -11.28
C SER A 347 -5.45 23.31 -9.81
N ASP A 348 -6.57 23.98 -9.47
CA ASP A 348 -6.98 24.15 -8.09
C ASP A 348 -7.27 22.78 -7.44
N ILE A 349 -6.79 22.57 -6.21
CA ILE A 349 -7.03 21.35 -5.42
C ILE A 349 -8.31 21.58 -4.61
N ILE A 350 -9.36 20.87 -5.00
CA ILE A 350 -10.68 20.99 -4.42
C ILE A 350 -11.11 19.66 -3.82
N PHE A 351 -11.64 19.67 -2.61
CA PHE A 351 -12.26 18.50 -1.97
C PHE A 351 -13.78 18.56 -2.18
N THR A 352 -14.32 17.58 -2.89
CA THR A 352 -15.69 17.59 -3.39
C THR A 352 -16.64 16.74 -2.53
N SER A 353 -17.93 16.81 -2.78
CA SER A 353 -18.93 15.94 -2.16
C SER A 353 -18.72 14.47 -2.49
N ASN A 354 -18.21 14.17 -3.70
CA ASN A 354 -17.85 12.79 -4.08
C ASN A 354 -16.70 12.28 -3.23
N ASP A 355 -15.69 13.12 -2.95
CA ASP A 355 -14.54 12.73 -2.12
C ASP A 355 -14.98 12.43 -0.68
N VAL A 356 -15.93 13.22 -0.13
CA VAL A 356 -16.56 12.92 1.17
C VAL A 356 -17.14 11.51 1.17
N ARG A 357 -17.89 11.16 0.12
CA ARG A 357 -18.53 9.84 0.03
C ARG A 357 -17.51 8.71 -0.10
N GLN A 358 -16.46 8.87 -0.93
CA GLN A 358 -15.40 7.88 -1.07
C GLN A 358 -14.68 7.61 0.27
N MET A 359 -14.37 8.67 1.00
CA MET A 359 -13.74 8.55 2.32
C MET A 359 -14.67 7.94 3.36
N GLN A 360 -15.96 8.27 3.35
CA GLN A 360 -16.95 7.67 4.25
C GLN A 360 -17.04 6.16 4.06
N LEU A 361 -17.10 5.69 2.81
CA LEU A 361 -17.12 4.27 2.49
C LEU A 361 -15.86 3.56 2.99
N ALA A 362 -14.68 4.16 2.78
CA ALA A 362 -13.42 3.59 3.20
C ALA A 362 -13.30 3.49 4.74
N VAL A 363 -13.64 4.54 5.46
CA VAL A 363 -13.64 4.57 6.94
C VAL A 363 -14.59 3.51 7.50
N ALA A 364 -15.82 3.45 6.98
CA ALA A 364 -16.81 2.47 7.41
C ALA A 364 -16.36 1.02 7.14
N ALA A 365 -15.67 0.77 6.02
CA ALA A 365 -15.17 -0.56 5.68
C ALA A 365 -14.12 -1.06 6.68
N ILE A 366 -13.18 -0.19 7.07
CA ILE A 366 -12.15 -0.55 8.06
C ILE A 366 -12.78 -0.77 9.44
N ALA A 367 -13.64 0.15 9.89
CA ALA A 367 -14.31 0.02 11.18
C ALA A 367 -15.17 -1.25 11.26
N ALA A 368 -15.98 -1.54 10.25
CA ALA A 368 -16.80 -2.74 10.20
C ALA A 368 -15.98 -4.03 10.17
N GLY A 369 -14.82 -4.02 9.51
CA GLY A 369 -13.88 -5.14 9.52
C GLY A 369 -13.33 -5.40 10.91
N ILE A 370 -12.87 -4.37 11.62
CA ILE A 370 -12.38 -4.47 13.00
C ILE A 370 -13.48 -5.00 13.94
N ASP A 371 -14.67 -4.38 13.86
CA ASP A 371 -15.82 -4.75 14.68
C ASP A 371 -16.23 -6.22 14.45
N THR A 372 -16.22 -6.66 13.19
CA THR A 372 -16.54 -8.04 12.82
C THR A 372 -15.52 -9.02 13.43
N LEU A 373 -14.20 -8.75 13.30
CA LEU A 373 -13.17 -9.60 13.88
C LEU A 373 -13.28 -9.67 15.41
N CYS A 374 -13.51 -8.55 16.08
CA CYS A 374 -13.72 -8.50 17.53
C CYS A 374 -14.93 -9.35 17.95
N ARG A 375 -16.03 -9.25 17.20
CA ARG A 375 -17.23 -10.05 17.45
C ARG A 375 -16.99 -11.55 17.30
N GLU A 376 -16.31 -11.96 16.23
CA GLU A 376 -15.99 -13.38 16.00
C GLU A 376 -15.07 -13.93 17.11
N ALA A 377 -14.16 -13.12 17.62
CA ALA A 377 -13.33 -13.46 18.77
C ALA A 377 -14.06 -13.37 20.11
N GLY A 378 -15.31 -12.92 20.17
CA GLY A 378 -16.12 -12.76 21.38
C GLY A 378 -15.63 -11.64 22.30
N ILE A 379 -15.05 -10.57 21.75
CA ILE A 379 -14.56 -9.39 22.47
C ILE A 379 -15.19 -8.10 21.94
N LEU A 380 -15.04 -7.02 22.69
CA LEU A 380 -15.37 -5.67 22.22
C LEU A 380 -14.10 -4.96 21.73
N PRO A 381 -14.21 -4.01 20.76
CA PRO A 381 -13.05 -3.25 20.26
C PRO A 381 -12.26 -2.53 21.37
N GLU A 382 -12.94 -2.01 22.38
CA GLU A 382 -12.31 -1.36 23.55
C GLU A 382 -11.37 -2.28 24.36
N ASN A 383 -11.50 -3.61 24.19
CA ASN A 383 -10.66 -4.60 24.84
C ASN A 383 -9.41 -4.99 24.03
N VAL A 384 -9.18 -4.34 22.90
CA VAL A 384 -7.95 -4.48 22.12
C VAL A 384 -6.82 -3.74 22.83
N ASP A 385 -5.75 -4.44 23.17
CA ASP A 385 -4.58 -3.87 23.87
C ASP A 385 -3.73 -3.00 22.95
N SER A 386 -3.59 -3.39 21.67
CA SER A 386 -2.82 -2.65 20.68
C SER A 386 -3.37 -2.86 19.26
N LEU A 387 -3.41 -1.78 18.48
CA LEU A 387 -3.66 -1.79 17.04
C LEU A 387 -2.41 -1.33 16.30
N TYR A 388 -1.87 -2.17 15.44
CA TYR A 388 -0.71 -1.87 14.62
C TYR A 388 -1.16 -1.52 13.20
N LEU A 389 -0.88 -0.28 12.77
CA LEU A 389 -1.19 0.19 11.43
C LEU A 389 0.02 0.04 10.52
N ALA A 390 -0.11 -0.80 9.51
CA ALA A 390 0.87 -1.01 8.46
C ALA A 390 0.43 -0.33 7.15
N GLY A 391 1.27 -0.45 6.13
CA GLY A 391 1.05 0.13 4.80
C GLY A 391 1.44 1.60 4.70
N GLY A 392 1.34 2.14 3.50
CA GLY A 392 1.76 3.51 3.20
C GLY A 392 0.97 4.58 3.96
N LEU A 393 -0.31 4.36 4.19
CA LEU A 393 -1.17 5.26 4.97
C LEU A 393 -0.76 5.29 6.45
N GLY A 394 -0.43 4.12 7.03
CA GLY A 394 -0.14 3.99 8.46
C GLY A 394 1.04 4.83 8.95
N TYR A 395 1.91 5.31 8.05
CA TYR A 395 3.07 6.10 8.45
C TYR A 395 2.75 7.58 8.75
N HIS A 396 1.71 8.14 8.14
CA HIS A 396 1.39 9.58 8.24
C HIS A 396 -0.09 9.85 8.58
N ILE A 397 -0.84 8.84 9.01
CA ILE A 397 -2.25 9.01 9.33
C ILE A 397 -2.42 9.96 10.54
N PRO A 398 -3.32 10.96 10.47
CA PRO A 398 -3.65 11.79 11.63
C PRO A 398 -4.55 11.00 12.60
N LEU A 399 -3.92 10.27 13.55
CA LEU A 399 -4.58 9.28 14.41
C LEU A 399 -5.81 9.83 15.15
N GLU A 400 -5.66 11.00 15.79
CA GLU A 400 -6.78 11.62 16.51
C GLU A 400 -7.97 11.91 15.59
N LYS A 401 -7.71 12.38 14.37
CA LYS A 401 -8.75 12.68 13.39
C LYS A 401 -9.38 11.39 12.85
N ALA A 402 -8.58 10.38 12.56
CA ALA A 402 -9.07 9.07 12.11
C ALA A 402 -9.94 8.39 13.20
N SER A 403 -9.50 8.47 14.46
CA SER A 403 -10.29 7.97 15.60
C SER A 403 -11.58 8.77 15.79
N SER A 404 -11.55 10.11 15.66
CA SER A 404 -12.77 10.94 15.76
C SER A 404 -13.80 10.64 14.65
N LEU A 405 -13.38 10.05 13.56
CA LEU A 405 -14.24 9.53 12.50
C LEU A 405 -14.76 8.11 12.78
N GLY A 406 -14.35 7.49 13.89
CA GLY A 406 -14.72 6.11 14.23
C GLY A 406 -14.00 5.04 13.41
N MET A 407 -12.92 5.38 12.67
CA MET A 407 -12.22 4.46 11.78
C MET A 407 -11.67 3.23 12.50
N PHE A 408 -11.33 3.36 13.79
CA PHE A 408 -10.76 2.30 14.61
C PHE A 408 -11.70 1.84 15.72
N CYS A 409 -13.00 2.04 15.53
CA CYS A 409 -14.02 1.77 16.56
C CYS A 409 -13.66 2.50 17.87
N ASP A 410 -13.85 1.82 19.02
CA ASP A 410 -13.57 2.38 20.34
C ASP A 410 -12.14 2.08 20.84
N ILE A 411 -11.20 1.78 19.91
CA ILE A 411 -9.78 1.63 20.25
C ILE A 411 -9.17 3.01 20.46
N LEU A 412 -8.64 3.22 21.67
CA LEU A 412 -8.08 4.53 22.05
C LEU A 412 -6.82 4.87 21.23
N PRO A 413 -6.63 6.14 20.82
CA PRO A 413 -5.48 6.55 19.98
C PRO A 413 -4.11 6.18 20.57
N GLU A 414 -3.93 6.18 21.89
CA GLU A 414 -2.69 5.80 22.56
C GLU A 414 -2.34 4.30 22.44
N ARG A 415 -3.29 3.46 22.04
CA ARG A 415 -3.07 2.04 21.74
C ARG A 415 -2.79 1.78 20.26
N ILE A 416 -2.77 2.83 19.44
CA ILE A 416 -2.59 2.71 17.99
C ILE A 416 -1.14 3.04 17.64
N HIS A 417 -0.46 2.10 16.98
CA HIS A 417 0.96 2.18 16.65
C HIS A 417 1.19 2.09 15.15
N CYS A 418 1.79 3.10 14.55
CA CYS A 418 2.18 3.07 13.15
C CYS A 418 3.49 2.29 12.99
N VAL A 419 3.50 1.24 12.19
CA VAL A 419 4.64 0.32 12.03
C VAL A 419 5.30 0.39 10.64
N GLY A 420 4.79 1.24 9.76
CA GLY A 420 5.33 1.42 8.41
C GLY A 420 5.14 0.18 7.55
N ASN A 421 6.17 -0.19 6.77
CA ASN A 421 6.13 -1.41 5.96
C ASN A 421 6.41 -2.63 6.84
N SER A 422 5.34 -3.26 7.32
CA SER A 422 5.41 -4.44 8.19
C SER A 422 6.01 -5.65 7.46
N CYS A 423 5.77 -5.77 6.15
CA CYS A 423 6.32 -6.82 5.31
C CYS A 423 7.86 -6.77 5.33
N LEU A 424 8.46 -5.65 4.93
CA LEU A 424 9.92 -5.50 4.90
C LEU A 424 10.55 -5.65 6.29
N ASN A 425 9.88 -5.17 7.35
CA ASN A 425 10.33 -5.37 8.73
C ASN A 425 10.39 -6.87 9.10
N GLY A 426 9.38 -7.63 8.68
CA GLY A 426 9.35 -9.09 8.88
C GLY A 426 10.43 -9.81 8.08
N LEU A 427 10.59 -9.47 6.81
CA LEU A 427 11.65 -10.01 5.97
C LEU A 427 13.05 -9.72 6.54
N ALA A 428 13.28 -8.51 7.06
CA ALA A 428 14.53 -8.14 7.72
C ALA A 428 14.80 -8.96 8.99
N LYS A 429 13.76 -9.20 9.80
CA LYS A 429 13.85 -10.06 10.98
C LYS A 429 14.19 -11.50 10.59
N LEU A 430 13.51 -12.05 9.59
CA LEU A 430 13.75 -13.41 9.09
C LEU A 430 15.12 -13.57 8.45
N SER A 431 15.64 -12.55 7.75
CA SER A 431 16.95 -12.62 7.10
C SER A 431 18.11 -12.87 8.08
N SER A 432 17.91 -12.54 9.36
CA SER A 432 18.91 -12.77 10.44
C SER A 432 18.60 -13.97 11.32
N ALA A 433 17.48 -14.68 11.09
CA ALA A 433 17.13 -15.90 11.80
C ALA A 433 17.87 -17.11 11.23
N ALA A 434 17.92 -18.20 12.01
CA ALA A 434 18.29 -19.50 11.47
C ALA A 434 17.26 -19.92 10.40
N GLU A 435 17.70 -20.76 9.46
CA GLU A 435 16.85 -21.24 8.37
C GLU A 435 15.49 -21.71 8.91
N GLU A 436 14.44 -20.95 8.60
CA GLU A 436 13.06 -21.31 8.94
C GLU A 436 12.52 -22.24 7.85
N ASP A 437 11.89 -23.34 8.23
CA ASP A 437 11.10 -24.13 7.30
C ASP A 437 9.77 -23.44 7.03
N PHE A 438 9.65 -22.73 5.91
CA PHE A 438 8.48 -21.94 5.54
C PHE A 438 7.22 -22.79 5.34
N ILE A 439 7.34 -24.09 5.06
CA ILE A 439 6.20 -25.00 4.99
C ILE A 439 5.68 -25.28 6.42
N SER A 440 6.58 -25.59 7.35
CA SER A 440 6.22 -25.75 8.76
C SER A 440 5.65 -24.47 9.37
N LEU A 441 6.20 -23.31 8.99
CA LEU A 441 5.67 -21.99 9.38
C LEU A 441 4.23 -21.82 8.88
N GLN A 442 3.98 -22.09 7.59
CA GLN A 442 2.62 -21.99 7.04
C GLN A 442 1.66 -22.90 7.78
N HIS A 443 1.99 -24.18 7.94
CA HIS A 443 1.11 -25.14 8.65
C HIS A 443 0.80 -24.66 10.07
N ARG A 444 1.81 -24.16 10.80
CA ARG A 444 1.65 -23.63 12.16
C ARG A 444 0.72 -22.41 12.19
N LEU A 445 0.95 -21.44 11.33
CA LEU A 445 0.13 -20.23 11.27
C LEU A 445 -1.29 -20.54 10.80
N THR A 446 -1.45 -21.36 9.75
CA THR A 446 -2.76 -21.74 9.23
C THR A 446 -3.58 -22.53 10.27
N ALA A 447 -2.93 -23.38 11.07
CA ALA A 447 -3.61 -24.13 12.14
C ALA A 447 -4.12 -23.22 13.28
N GLN A 448 -3.58 -22.01 13.43
CA GLN A 448 -4.00 -21.01 14.43
C GLN A 448 -4.94 -19.96 13.83
N THR A 449 -5.18 -20.00 12.52
CA THR A 449 -5.89 -18.94 11.79
C THR A 449 -7.30 -19.38 11.42
N GLU A 450 -8.27 -18.51 11.70
CA GLU A 450 -9.64 -18.56 11.19
C GLU A 450 -9.84 -17.39 10.22
N ASP A 451 -10.07 -17.72 8.94
CA ASP A 451 -10.33 -16.72 7.90
C ASP A 451 -11.83 -16.41 7.87
N ILE A 452 -12.18 -15.17 8.17
CA ILE A 452 -13.55 -14.70 8.25
C ILE A 452 -13.98 -14.18 6.88
N SER A 453 -14.86 -14.94 6.21
CA SER A 453 -15.48 -14.49 4.96
C SER A 453 -16.40 -13.30 5.23
N LEU A 454 -15.92 -12.10 4.95
CA LEU A 454 -16.71 -10.88 5.14
C LEU A 454 -17.90 -10.82 4.17
N ALA A 455 -17.78 -11.41 2.97
CA ALA A 455 -18.83 -11.36 1.96
C ALA A 455 -20.14 -12.05 2.40
N ASP A 456 -20.02 -13.12 3.20
CA ASP A 456 -21.15 -13.91 3.69
C ASP A 456 -21.51 -13.58 5.15
N ASN A 457 -20.83 -12.63 5.79
CA ASN A 457 -21.05 -12.28 7.17
C ASN A 457 -22.20 -11.27 7.30
N ALA A 458 -23.34 -11.76 7.82
CA ALA A 458 -24.53 -10.90 8.02
C ALA A 458 -24.30 -9.75 9.01
N PHE A 459 -23.38 -9.91 9.97
CA PHE A 459 -23.02 -8.85 10.90
C PHE A 459 -22.24 -7.74 10.21
N LEU A 460 -21.31 -8.08 9.31
CA LEU A 460 -20.53 -7.07 8.59
C LEU A 460 -21.45 -6.05 7.91
N GLN A 461 -22.52 -6.51 7.24
CA GLN A 461 -23.44 -5.60 6.54
C GLN A 461 -24.10 -4.61 7.51
N SER A 462 -24.54 -5.09 8.68
CA SER A 462 -25.14 -4.23 9.69
C SER A 462 -24.13 -3.30 10.34
N SER A 463 -22.94 -3.78 10.65
CA SER A 463 -21.83 -2.99 11.19
C SER A 463 -21.36 -1.94 10.19
N TYR A 464 -21.20 -2.29 8.91
CA TYR A 464 -20.84 -1.35 7.86
C TYR A 464 -21.83 -0.20 7.74
N LEU A 465 -23.16 -0.50 7.74
CA LEU A 465 -24.19 0.52 7.70
C LEU A 465 -24.18 1.41 8.96
N SER A 466 -23.91 0.83 10.12
CA SER A 466 -23.76 1.57 11.38
C SER A 466 -22.58 2.55 11.31
N HIS A 467 -21.42 2.09 10.84
CA HIS A 467 -20.21 2.91 10.71
C HIS A 467 -20.25 3.92 9.55
N MET A 468 -21.30 3.90 8.71
CA MET A 468 -21.60 5.02 7.80
C MET A 468 -22.06 6.27 8.55
N THR A 469 -22.38 6.14 9.84
CA THR A 469 -22.72 7.25 10.72
C THR A 469 -21.56 7.51 11.66
N TYR A 470 -20.98 8.71 11.61
CA TYR A 470 -19.92 9.12 12.51
C TYR A 470 -20.50 9.39 13.90
N HIS A 471 -19.91 8.80 14.92
CA HIS A 471 -20.25 9.09 16.30
C HIS A 471 -19.16 9.99 16.89
N PRO A 472 -19.36 11.32 16.97
CA PRO A 472 -18.39 12.18 17.63
C PRO A 472 -18.32 11.77 19.10
N SER A 473 -17.12 11.34 19.53
CA SER A 473 -16.79 11.03 20.92
C SER A 473 -16.81 12.28 21.79
#